data_fd779ff0061b29fa0d4c9024dd79e780
#
_entry.id   fd779ff0061b29fa0d4c9024dd79e780
#
_cell.length_a   1.000
_cell.length_b   1.000
_cell.length_c   1.000
_cell.angle_alpha   90.00
_cell.angle_beta   90.00
_cell.angle_gamma   90.00
#
_symmetry.space_group_name_H-M   'P 1'
#
loop_
_entity.id
_entity.type
_entity.pdbx_description
1 polymer ?
#
loop_
_entity_poly.entity_id
_entity_poly.type
_entity_poly.pdbx_seq_one_letter_code
_entity_poly.pdbx_strand_id
1 'polypeptide(L)'
;MTPQIALTTSLFLLLSLPVCAQTVNSETTESRLEMPNAFSPNGDGINDIYQAKSNYEHIISFRATIFNRKGQRLYEWSEITGGWDGTSGGHPVKDGVYFVRVVAKGGDGRDYDIKKAVTLLRQFNESIEMR
;
A
#
# COMPACT_ATOMS: atom_id res chain seq x y z
N MET A 1 45.91 48.99 22.98
CA MET A 1 45.52 48.77 22.75
C MET A 1 45.01 48.09 22.13
N THR A 2 44.94 47.80 22.10
CA THR A 2 44.39 47.23 21.56
C THR A 2 43.87 46.37 21.09
N PRO A 3 43.72 46.28 20.90
CA PRO A 3 43.13 45.49 20.36
C PRO A 3 42.60 44.83 19.90
N GLN A 4 42.27 44.54 19.79
CA GLN A 4 41.63 43.99 19.36
C GLN A 4 41.05 43.23 18.87
N ILE A 5 41.01 43.22 18.98
CA ILE A 5 40.37 42.64 18.60
C ILE A 5 39.89 41.90 18.04
N ALA A 6 39.78 41.75 18.02
CA ALA A 6 39.16 41.13 17.39
C ALA A 6 38.71 40.35 16.97
N LEU A 7 38.57 40.33 17.08
CA LEU A 7 37.92 39.73 16.58
C LEU A 7 37.49 38.95 16.11
N THR A 8 37.42 38.87 16.21
CA THR A 8 36.82 38.24 15.69
C THR A 8 36.28 37.50 15.33
N THR A 9 36.19 37.67 15.37
CA THR A 9 35.41 37.11 14.88
C THR A 9 35.00 36.35 14.44
N SER A 10 34.99 36.41 14.39
CA SER A 10 34.35 35.86 13.81
C SER A 10 33.96 35.02 13.43
N LEU A 11 34.04 35.07 13.59
CA LEU A 11 33.42 34.42 13.13
C LEU A 11 32.95 33.54 12.85
N PHE A 12 32.92 33.54 13.04
CA PHE A 12 32.15 32.79 12.73
C PHE A 12 31.65 32.07 12.29
N LEU A 13 31.65 32.50 12.39
CA LEU A 13 30.89 32.04 11.96
C LEU A 13 30.59 31.28 11.39
N LEU A 14 30.84 31.46 11.39
CA LEU A 14 30.31 30.88 10.77
C LEU A 14 29.95 30.04 10.46
N LEU A 15 29.91 30.14 10.65
CA LEU A 15 29.28 29.44 10.32
C LEU A 15 28.81 28.73 9.95
N SER A 16 28.78 28.93 10.04
CA SER A 16 28.03 28.37 9.61
C SER A 16 27.52 27.73 9.10
N LEU A 17 27.50 27.87 8.99
CA LEU A 17 26.71 27.41 8.41
C LEU A 17 26.41 26.49 8.01
N PRO A 18 26.37 26.39 8.09
CA PRO A 18 25.85 25.60 7.60
C PRO A 18 25.48 24.83 7.32
N VAL A 19 25.36 24.75 7.51
CA VAL A 19 24.81 24.10 7.18
C VAL A 19 24.26 23.42 6.81
N CYS A 20 24.03 23.52 6.74
CA CYS A 20 23.25 23.02 6.42
C CYS A 20 22.87 22.31 5.97
N ALA A 21 22.85 22.31 5.81
CA ALA A 21 22.33 21.81 5.34
C ALA A 21 22.10 21.02 4.80
N GLN A 22 21.92 20.77 4.61
CA GLN A 22 21.56 20.12 4.05
C GLN A 22 20.96 19.23 3.99
N THR A 23 20.76 19.05 4.29
CA THR A 23 20.12 18.31 4.35
C THR A 23 19.47 17.78 3.74
N VAL A 24 19.30 17.70 3.51
CA VAL A 24 18.62 17.51 2.89
C VAL A 24 18.30 16.59 2.26
N ASN A 25 18.22 15.84 2.27
CA ASN A 25 17.88 14.98 1.72
C ASN A 25 17.02 14.30 1.96
N SER A 26 16.51 14.38 1.88
CA SER A 26 15.45 13.92 2.00
C SER A 26 15.15 12.99 1.07
N GLU A 27 15.33 11.83 1.26
CA GLU A 27 14.98 10.95 0.53
C GLU A 27 13.65 10.68 0.83
N THR A 28 12.68 11.11 0.16
CA THR A 28 11.33 10.75 0.30
C THR A 28 11.22 9.42 -0.33
N THR A 29 11.04 8.43 0.41
CA THR A 29 10.82 7.10 -0.11
C THR A 29 9.50 7.11 -0.84
N GLU A 30 9.51 6.72 -2.08
CA GLU A 30 8.29 6.65 -2.86
C GLU A 30 7.37 5.58 -2.31
N SER A 31 6.10 5.84 -2.31
CA SER A 31 5.13 4.83 -1.92
C SER A 31 4.79 3.95 -3.11
N ARG A 32 4.29 2.76 -2.82
CA ARG A 32 3.90 1.82 -3.86
C ARG A 32 2.76 0.94 -3.35
N LEU A 33 1.76 0.74 -4.19
CA LEU A 33 0.64 -0.09 -3.82
C LEU A 33 0.01 -0.69 -5.06
N GLU A 34 -0.10 -2.00 -5.10
CA GLU A 34 -0.75 -2.70 -6.20
C GLU A 34 -1.64 -3.79 -5.64
N MET A 35 -2.76 -4.01 -6.30
CA MET A 35 -3.69 -5.06 -5.91
C MET A 35 -3.75 -6.11 -7.00
N PRO A 36 -3.90 -7.39 -6.64
CA PRO A 36 -3.98 -8.43 -7.66
C PRO A 36 -5.31 -8.45 -8.36
N ASN A 37 -5.38 -9.17 -9.47
CA ASN A 37 -6.59 -9.27 -10.27
C ASN A 37 -7.44 -10.47 -9.93
N ALA A 38 -6.89 -11.43 -9.20
CA ALA A 38 -7.58 -12.69 -8.97
C ALA A 38 -7.00 -13.38 -7.74
N PHE A 39 -7.76 -14.31 -7.19
CA PHE A 39 -7.26 -15.15 -6.12
C PHE A 39 -8.09 -16.44 -6.08
N SER A 40 -7.60 -17.42 -5.36
CA SER A 40 -8.18 -18.75 -5.36
C SER A 40 -8.24 -19.30 -3.94
N PRO A 41 -9.28 -18.97 -3.18
CA PRO A 41 -9.37 -19.39 -1.78
C PRO A 41 -9.84 -20.84 -1.65
N ASN A 42 -8.96 -21.75 -1.96
CA ASN A 42 -9.29 -23.19 -1.92
C ASN A 42 -8.52 -23.95 -0.85
N GLY A 43 -7.77 -23.24 -0.01
CA GLY A 43 -7.09 -23.87 1.11
C GLY A 43 -5.77 -24.54 0.77
N ASP A 44 -5.23 -24.29 -0.42
CA ASP A 44 -3.97 -24.92 -0.82
C ASP A 44 -2.73 -24.10 -0.43
N GLY A 45 -2.93 -23.00 0.26
CA GLY A 45 -1.80 -22.16 0.69
C GLY A 45 -1.28 -21.21 -0.36
N ILE A 46 -1.87 -21.20 -1.53
CA ILE A 46 -1.43 -20.34 -2.63
C ILE A 46 -2.59 -19.44 -3.05
N ASN A 47 -2.39 -18.15 -2.91
CA ASN A 47 -3.40 -17.14 -3.32
C ASN A 47 -4.77 -17.41 -2.68
N ASP A 48 -4.76 -17.83 -1.42
CA ASP A 48 -6.00 -18.07 -0.70
C ASP A 48 -6.63 -16.81 -0.18
N ILE A 49 -5.87 -15.74 -0.09
CA ILE A 49 -6.32 -14.47 0.46
C ILE A 49 -6.11 -13.39 -0.58
N TYR A 50 -7.12 -12.57 -0.81
CA TYR A 50 -6.99 -11.41 -1.68
C TYR A 50 -6.44 -10.26 -0.85
N GLN A 51 -5.23 -9.83 -1.14
CA GLN A 51 -4.58 -8.79 -0.36
C GLN A 51 -3.62 -8.02 -1.24
N ALA A 52 -3.11 -6.92 -0.72
CA ALA A 52 -2.16 -6.10 -1.46
C ALA A 52 -0.94 -6.94 -1.83
N LYS A 53 -0.38 -6.67 -2.99
CA LYS A 53 0.83 -7.37 -3.40
C LYS A 53 1.95 -7.03 -2.44
N SER A 54 2.86 -7.97 -2.27
CA SER A 54 3.89 -7.84 -1.25
C SER A 54 4.91 -6.73 -1.54
N ASN A 55 4.85 -6.13 -2.71
CA ASN A 55 5.78 -5.06 -3.05
C ASN A 55 5.32 -3.68 -2.59
N TYR A 56 4.32 -3.61 -1.70
CA TYR A 56 3.87 -2.31 -1.23
C TYR A 56 4.96 -1.67 -0.37
N GLU A 57 5.03 -0.35 -0.41
CA GLU A 57 6.01 0.40 0.34
C GLU A 57 5.45 1.71 0.83
N HIS A 58 5.79 2.06 2.02
CA HIS A 58 5.51 3.39 2.59
C HIS A 58 4.06 3.80 2.47
N ILE A 59 3.17 2.93 2.88
CA ILE A 59 1.73 3.21 2.90
C ILE A 59 1.35 3.49 4.35
N ILE A 60 0.79 4.66 4.63
CA ILE A 60 0.50 5.06 5.99
C ILE A 60 -0.97 4.96 6.35
N SER A 61 -1.84 4.79 5.37
CA SER A 61 -3.23 4.48 5.67
C SER A 61 -3.78 3.64 4.54
N PHE A 62 -4.75 2.78 4.85
CA PHE A 62 -5.23 1.81 3.88
C PHE A 62 -6.64 1.38 4.29
N ARG A 63 -7.51 1.28 3.31
CA ARG A 63 -8.84 0.72 3.50
C ARG A 63 -9.28 0.08 2.20
N ALA A 64 -9.70 -1.16 2.26
CA ALA A 64 -10.16 -1.89 1.08
C ALA A 64 -11.56 -2.41 1.33
N THR A 65 -12.39 -2.36 0.32
CA THR A 65 -13.77 -2.80 0.41
C THR A 65 -14.09 -3.65 -0.79
N ILE A 66 -14.75 -4.78 -0.56
CA ILE A 66 -15.15 -5.70 -1.62
C ILE A 66 -16.64 -5.53 -1.86
N PHE A 67 -17.01 -5.48 -3.14
CA PHE A 67 -18.41 -5.35 -3.56
C PHE A 67 -18.74 -6.47 -4.52
N ASN A 68 -20.00 -6.89 -4.52
CA ASN A 68 -20.46 -7.82 -5.54
C ASN A 68 -20.89 -7.02 -6.77
N ARG A 69 -21.39 -7.73 -7.80
CA ARG A 69 -21.74 -7.08 -9.06
C ARG A 69 -22.92 -6.15 -8.94
N LYS A 70 -23.69 -6.28 -7.87
CA LYS A 70 -24.82 -5.40 -7.64
C LYS A 70 -24.42 -4.17 -6.82
N GLY A 71 -23.14 -4.07 -6.43
CA GLY A 71 -22.68 -2.94 -5.68
C GLY A 71 -22.86 -3.08 -4.17
N GLN A 72 -23.23 -4.27 -3.70
CA GLN A 72 -23.38 -4.49 -2.27
C GLN A 72 -22.04 -4.77 -1.65
N ARG A 73 -21.79 -4.16 -0.49
CA ARG A 73 -20.52 -4.36 0.21
C ARG A 73 -20.53 -5.71 0.90
N LEU A 74 -19.49 -6.49 0.64
CA LEU A 74 -19.38 -7.83 1.20
C LEU A 74 -18.37 -7.91 2.33
N TYR A 75 -17.31 -7.13 2.25
CA TYR A 75 -16.23 -7.23 3.22
C TYR A 75 -15.39 -5.97 3.17
N GLU A 76 -14.73 -5.67 4.28
CA GLU A 76 -13.91 -4.48 4.35
C GLU A 76 -12.77 -4.75 5.33
N TRP A 77 -11.58 -4.27 5.01
CA TRP A 77 -10.46 -4.36 5.94
C TRP A 77 -9.61 -3.10 5.82
N SER A 78 -8.89 -2.79 6.91
CA SER A 78 -8.11 -1.56 6.97
C SER A 78 -6.65 -1.78 7.32
N GLU A 79 -6.19 -3.02 7.36
CA GLU A 79 -4.78 -3.31 7.59
C GLU A 79 -4.19 -3.80 6.29
N ILE A 80 -3.12 -3.17 5.81
CA ILE A 80 -2.56 -3.56 4.53
C ILE A 80 -2.08 -5.00 4.52
N THR A 81 -1.77 -5.55 5.70
CA THR A 81 -1.39 -6.95 5.81
C THR A 81 -2.58 -7.88 5.89
N GLY A 82 -3.78 -7.33 5.97
CA GLY A 82 -4.99 -8.14 5.99
C GLY A 82 -5.45 -8.47 4.59
N GLY A 83 -6.64 -9.03 4.48
CA GLY A 83 -7.16 -9.39 3.19
C GLY A 83 -8.51 -10.04 3.29
N TRP A 84 -9.01 -10.45 2.14
CA TRP A 84 -10.34 -11.05 2.03
C TRP A 84 -10.18 -12.52 1.66
N ASP A 85 -10.87 -13.38 2.37
CA ASP A 85 -10.77 -14.81 2.17
C ASP A 85 -11.91 -15.39 1.32
N GLY A 86 -12.72 -14.54 0.72
CA GLY A 86 -13.79 -15.02 -0.13
C GLY A 86 -15.09 -15.30 0.59
N THR A 87 -15.24 -14.76 1.82
CA THR A 87 -16.48 -14.96 2.58
C THR A 87 -17.17 -13.64 2.81
N SER A 88 -18.45 -13.72 3.09
CA SER A 88 -19.23 -12.57 3.50
C SER A 88 -20.16 -13.04 4.61
N GLY A 89 -20.04 -12.40 5.78
CA GLY A 89 -20.85 -12.83 6.92
C GLY A 89 -20.54 -14.23 7.37
N GLY A 90 -19.31 -14.70 7.14
CA GLY A 90 -18.90 -16.02 7.56
C GLY A 90 -19.23 -17.13 6.57
N HIS A 91 -19.81 -16.79 5.42
CA HIS A 91 -20.16 -17.78 4.42
C HIS A 91 -19.40 -17.55 3.13
N PRO A 92 -18.94 -18.62 2.47
CA PRO A 92 -18.22 -18.45 1.21
C PRO A 92 -19.14 -17.83 0.15
N VAL A 93 -18.60 -16.92 -0.64
CA VAL A 93 -19.35 -16.37 -1.78
C VAL A 93 -19.01 -17.22 -3.00
N LYS A 94 -19.83 -17.12 -4.03
CA LYS A 94 -19.66 -17.92 -5.22
C LYS A 94 -18.45 -17.48 -6.02
N ASP A 95 -17.88 -18.41 -6.76
CA ASP A 95 -16.85 -18.06 -7.71
C ASP A 95 -17.41 -17.05 -8.70
N GLY A 96 -16.60 -16.14 -9.13
CA GLY A 96 -17.04 -15.14 -10.07
C GLY A 96 -16.25 -13.87 -9.94
N VAL A 97 -16.81 -12.79 -10.47
CA VAL A 97 -16.14 -11.49 -10.49
C VAL A 97 -16.73 -10.60 -9.43
N TYR A 98 -15.83 -10.00 -8.66
CA TYR A 98 -16.17 -9.05 -7.63
C TYR A 98 -15.39 -7.77 -7.89
N PHE A 99 -15.58 -6.76 -7.06
CA PHE A 99 -14.90 -5.50 -7.26
C PHE A 99 -14.28 -5.05 -5.95
N VAL A 100 -13.12 -4.45 -6.03
CA VAL A 100 -12.46 -3.90 -4.86
C VAL A 100 -12.27 -2.41 -5.06
N ARG A 101 -12.44 -1.68 -3.99
CA ARG A 101 -12.04 -0.28 -3.97
C ARG A 101 -11.05 -0.12 -2.83
N VAL A 102 -9.90 0.43 -3.13
CA VAL A 102 -8.86 0.68 -2.14
C VAL A 102 -8.61 2.16 -2.07
N VAL A 103 -8.71 2.70 -0.88
CA VAL A 103 -8.37 4.09 -0.62
C VAL A 103 -7.20 4.06 0.33
N ALA A 104 -6.10 4.67 -0.06
CA ALA A 104 -4.88 4.60 0.72
C ALA A 104 -4.10 5.89 0.58
N LYS A 105 -3.14 6.08 1.47
CA LYS A 105 -2.28 7.24 1.42
C LYS A 105 -0.85 6.80 1.62
N GLY A 106 0.02 7.28 0.77
CA GLY A 106 1.45 7.03 0.91
C GLY A 106 2.10 8.04 1.81
N GLY A 107 3.19 7.65 2.44
CA GLY A 107 3.95 8.57 3.26
C GLY A 107 4.61 9.67 2.46
N ASP A 108 4.67 9.51 1.14
CA ASP A 108 5.19 10.52 0.24
C ASP A 108 4.11 11.53 -0.19
N GLY A 109 2.91 11.42 0.40
CA GLY A 109 1.82 12.33 0.08
C GLY A 109 0.92 11.87 -1.04
N ARG A 110 1.23 10.74 -1.68
CA ARG A 110 0.44 10.24 -2.79
C ARG A 110 -0.87 9.65 -2.28
N ASP A 111 -1.96 9.95 -2.98
CA ASP A 111 -3.25 9.36 -2.65
C ASP A 111 -3.57 8.26 -3.64
N TYR A 112 -4.12 7.18 -3.14
CA TYR A 112 -4.50 6.04 -3.96
C TYR A 112 -6.00 5.84 -3.89
N ASP A 113 -6.61 5.64 -5.03
CA ASP A 113 -8.03 5.29 -5.10
C ASP A 113 -8.14 4.27 -6.22
N ILE A 114 -7.97 3.01 -5.86
CA ILE A 114 -7.88 1.92 -6.81
C ILE A 114 -9.24 1.24 -6.90
N LYS A 115 -9.76 1.09 -8.12
CA LYS A 115 -11.00 0.37 -8.37
C LYS A 115 -10.66 -0.71 -9.36
N LYS A 116 -10.97 -1.94 -9.01
CA LYS A 116 -10.47 -3.06 -9.79
C LYS A 116 -11.42 -4.23 -9.72
N ALA A 117 -11.53 -4.98 -10.81
CA ALA A 117 -12.27 -6.22 -10.79
C ALA A 117 -11.38 -7.31 -10.21
N VAL A 118 -12.00 -8.21 -9.46
CA VAL A 118 -11.30 -9.30 -8.78
C VAL A 118 -12.01 -10.61 -9.16
N THR A 119 -11.27 -11.53 -9.73
CA THR A 119 -11.83 -12.84 -10.07
C THR A 119 -11.55 -13.81 -8.92
N LEU A 120 -12.61 -14.41 -8.41
CA LEU A 120 -12.50 -15.43 -7.38
C LEU A 120 -12.79 -16.77 -8.03
N LEU A 121 -11.83 -17.69 -8.00
CA LEU A 121 -11.96 -18.95 -8.69
C LEU A 121 -11.33 -20.05 -7.84
N ARG A 122 -12.16 -20.84 -7.17
CA ARG A 122 -11.65 -21.86 -6.24
C ARG A 122 -11.16 -23.12 -6.92
N GLN A 123 -11.71 -23.42 -8.07
CA GLN A 123 -11.39 -24.67 -8.73
C GLN A 123 -10.44 -24.50 -9.90
N PHE A 124 -9.59 -23.54 -9.81
CA PHE A 124 -8.61 -23.34 -10.85
C PHE A 124 -7.50 -24.37 -10.68
N ASN A 125 -7.28 -25.19 -11.68
CA ASN A 125 -6.21 -26.17 -11.62
C ASN A 125 -5.66 -26.35 -13.03
N GLU A 126 -4.57 -27.08 -13.08
CA GLU A 126 -3.86 -27.22 -14.34
C GLU A 126 -4.63 -27.93 -15.41
N SER A 127 -5.50 -28.83 -15.01
CA SER A 127 -6.25 -29.54 -16.02
C SER A 127 -7.22 -28.61 -16.75
N ILE A 128 -7.69 -27.59 -16.07
CA ILE A 128 -8.53 -26.61 -16.72
C ILE A 128 -7.73 -25.78 -17.70
N GLU A 129 -6.53 -25.43 -17.31
CA GLU A 129 -5.71 -24.62 -18.17
C GLU A 129 -5.29 -25.32 -19.44
N MET A 130 -5.20 -26.56 -19.43
CA MET A 130 -4.75 -27.28 -20.61
C MET A 130 -5.80 -27.41 -21.68
N ARG A 131 -6.94 -26.83 -21.45
CA ARG A 131 -7.97 -26.82 -22.48
C ARG A 131 -8.00 -25.50 -23.24
#